data_c3955abad9ce26396a4abf2db7622a17
#
_entry.id   c3955abad9ce26396a4abf2db7622a17
#
_cell.length_a   1.000
_cell.length_b   1.000
_cell.length_c   1.000
_cell.angle_alpha   90.00
_cell.angle_beta   90.00
_cell.angle_gamma   90.00
#
_symmetry.space_group_name_H-M   'P 1'
#
loop_
_entity.id
_entity.type
_entity.pdbx_description
1 polymer ?
#
loop_
_entity_poly.entity_id
_entity_poly.type
_entity_poly.pdbx_seq_one_letter_code
_entity_poly.pdbx_strand_id
1 'polypeptide(L)'
;ERMKTRVKELRTAANMTQQQLAELVHVSSRTIISIEKEQYNPSLLLAYRIAKVFDTSVEELYCLEENLELDEKQYRELQTDVGKGEQ
;
A
#
# COMPACT_ATOMS: atom_id res chain seq x y z
N GLU A 1 -0.88 7.54 -7.98
CA GLU A 1 -0.03 6.38 -8.08
C GLU A 1 -0.50 5.27 -7.15
N ARG A 2 -0.67 4.08 -7.67
CA ARG A 2 -1.25 2.98 -6.90
C ARG A 2 -0.19 2.05 -6.37
N MET A 3 -0.44 1.53 -5.18
CA MET A 3 0.49 0.64 -4.52
C MET A 3 -0.27 -0.57 -3.98
N LYS A 4 0.19 -1.77 -4.32
CA LYS A 4 -0.43 -2.99 -3.85
C LYS A 4 -0.39 -3.07 -2.33
N THR A 5 -1.39 -3.69 -1.75
CA THR A 5 -1.47 -3.82 -0.30
C THR A 5 -2.24 -5.08 0.06
N ARG A 6 -1.91 -5.65 1.21
CA ARG A 6 -2.60 -6.80 1.76
C ARG A 6 -3.55 -6.44 2.89
N VAL A 7 -3.86 -5.16 3.06
CA VAL A 7 -4.69 -4.71 4.18
C VAL A 7 -6.05 -5.40 4.17
N LYS A 8 -6.72 -5.42 3.02
CA LYS A 8 -8.04 -6.05 2.95
C LYS A 8 -7.97 -7.54 3.23
N GLU A 9 -6.97 -8.21 2.70
CA GLU A 9 -6.78 -9.64 2.91
C GLU A 9 -6.63 -9.96 4.39
N LEU A 10 -5.74 -9.25 5.07
CA LEU A 10 -5.47 -9.51 6.48
C LEU A 10 -6.65 -9.10 7.35
N ARG A 11 -7.31 -8.00 6.99
CA ARG A 11 -8.47 -7.54 7.74
C ARG A 11 -9.60 -8.56 7.68
N THR A 12 -9.91 -9.06 6.47
CA THR A 12 -11.00 -10.03 6.33
C THR A 12 -10.64 -11.36 6.99
N ALA A 13 -9.40 -11.78 6.94
CA ALA A 13 -8.95 -12.99 7.61
C ALA A 13 -9.12 -12.89 9.13
N ALA A 14 -9.04 -11.66 9.67
CA ALA A 14 -9.22 -11.42 11.09
C ALA A 14 -10.67 -11.15 11.46
N ASN A 15 -11.60 -11.27 10.51
CA ASN A 15 -13.02 -10.98 10.72
C ASN A 15 -13.26 -9.56 11.24
N MET A 16 -12.52 -8.63 10.71
CA MET A 16 -12.54 -7.25 11.17
C MET A 16 -13.19 -6.37 10.12
N THR A 17 -14.07 -5.45 10.56
CA THR A 17 -14.67 -4.49 9.63
C THR A 17 -13.69 -3.35 9.34
N GLN A 18 -13.96 -2.61 8.26
CA GLN A 18 -13.15 -1.44 7.94
C GLN A 18 -13.20 -0.41 9.06
N GLN A 19 -14.36 -0.25 9.68
CA GLN A 19 -14.50 0.70 10.79
C GLN A 19 -13.70 0.24 12.01
N GLN A 20 -13.72 -1.06 12.30
CA GLN A 20 -12.95 -1.57 13.43
C GLN A 20 -11.45 -1.34 13.24
N LEU A 21 -10.95 -1.59 12.04
CA LEU A 21 -9.54 -1.34 11.78
C LEU A 21 -9.23 0.15 11.88
N ALA A 22 -10.11 0.98 11.31
CA ALA A 22 -9.91 2.43 11.34
C ALA A 22 -9.78 2.94 12.78
N GLU A 23 -10.63 2.43 13.67
CA GLU A 23 -10.58 2.83 15.08
C GLU A 23 -9.27 2.42 15.73
N LEU A 24 -8.78 1.24 15.40
CA LEU A 24 -7.54 0.76 15.99
C LEU A 24 -6.33 1.59 15.57
N VAL A 25 -6.35 2.14 14.37
CA VAL A 25 -5.20 2.89 13.86
C VAL A 25 -5.46 4.40 13.78
N HIS A 26 -6.56 4.85 14.37
CA HIS A 26 -6.86 6.27 14.59
C HIS A 26 -7.09 7.05 13.31
N VAL A 27 -7.81 6.45 12.36
CA VAL A 27 -8.23 7.14 11.14
C VAL A 27 -9.71 6.87 10.88
N SER A 28 -10.27 7.51 9.87
CA SER A 28 -11.65 7.27 9.49
C SER A 28 -11.73 5.99 8.64
N SER A 29 -12.93 5.39 8.62
CA SER A 29 -13.13 4.22 7.77
C SER A 29 -12.94 4.55 6.30
N ARG A 30 -13.21 5.80 5.90
CA ARG A 30 -12.98 6.23 4.53
C ARG A 30 -11.50 6.09 4.15
N THR A 31 -10.61 6.38 5.09
CA THR A 31 -9.18 6.21 4.85
C THR A 31 -8.85 4.74 4.59
N ILE A 32 -9.42 3.84 5.38
CA ILE A 32 -9.18 2.41 5.18
C ILE A 32 -9.72 1.97 3.82
N ILE A 33 -10.91 2.44 3.46
CA ILE A 33 -11.50 2.12 2.16
C ILE A 33 -10.57 2.56 1.03
N SER A 34 -10.04 3.77 1.11
CA SER A 34 -9.13 4.28 0.09
C SER A 34 -7.83 3.48 0.01
N ILE A 35 -7.31 3.06 1.16
CA ILE A 35 -6.11 2.24 1.20
C ILE A 35 -6.38 0.90 0.50
N GLU A 36 -7.50 0.27 0.82
CA GLU A 36 -7.81 -1.04 0.25
C GLU A 36 -8.07 -0.97 -1.25
N LYS A 37 -8.54 0.16 -1.73
CA LYS A 37 -8.72 0.38 -3.16
C LYS A 37 -7.44 0.82 -3.85
N GLU A 38 -6.35 0.89 -3.10
CA GLU A 38 -5.03 1.30 -3.62
C GLU A 38 -5.05 2.71 -4.20
N GLN A 39 -5.90 3.56 -3.64
CA GLN A 39 -6.03 4.96 -4.08
C GLN A 39 -5.33 5.93 -3.14
N TYR A 40 -4.76 5.44 -2.05
CA TYR A 40 -4.18 6.29 -1.03
C TYR A 40 -2.95 5.62 -0.45
N ASN A 41 -1.85 6.32 -0.49
CA ASN A 41 -0.62 5.83 0.13
C ASN A 41 -0.51 6.41 1.52
N PRO A 42 -0.60 5.56 2.56
CA PRO A 42 -0.59 6.06 3.93
C PRO A 42 0.78 6.60 4.31
N SER A 43 0.79 7.43 5.36
CA SER A 43 2.06 7.82 5.95
C SER A 43 2.77 6.59 6.47
N LEU A 44 4.08 6.70 6.66
CA LEU A 44 4.86 5.59 7.18
C LEU A 44 4.34 5.15 8.55
N LEU A 45 3.97 6.10 9.39
CA LEU A 45 3.48 5.77 10.73
C LEU A 45 2.15 5.03 10.66
N LEU A 46 1.23 5.47 9.78
CA LEU A 46 -0.04 4.78 9.64
C LEU A 46 0.18 3.35 9.12
N ALA A 47 1.04 3.20 8.13
CA ALA A 47 1.35 1.87 7.61
C ALA A 47 1.91 0.98 8.71
N TYR A 48 2.78 1.52 9.55
CA TYR A 48 3.37 0.77 10.64
C TYR A 48 2.31 0.36 11.67
N ARG A 49 1.38 1.27 11.98
CA ARG A 49 0.29 0.94 12.91
C ARG A 49 -0.56 -0.21 12.40
N ILE A 50 -0.88 -0.18 11.10
CA ILE A 50 -1.67 -1.26 10.51
C ILE A 50 -0.89 -2.58 10.57
N ALA A 51 0.40 -2.52 10.24
CA ALA A 51 1.24 -3.72 10.30
C ALA A 51 1.27 -4.30 11.71
N LYS A 52 1.32 -3.44 12.73
CA LYS A 52 1.32 -3.91 14.11
C LYS A 52 0.00 -4.61 14.47
N VAL A 53 -1.12 -4.10 13.97
CA VAL A 53 -2.42 -4.73 14.22
C VAL A 53 -2.41 -6.17 13.74
N PHE A 54 -1.80 -6.43 12.60
CA PHE A 54 -1.82 -7.76 12.00
C PHE A 54 -0.53 -8.56 12.22
N ASP A 55 0.34 -8.05 13.12
CA ASP A 55 1.57 -8.75 13.47
C ASP A 55 2.40 -9.10 12.25
N THR A 56 2.58 -8.13 11.38
CA THR A 56 3.37 -8.29 10.17
C THR A 56 4.27 -7.06 10.01
N SER A 57 5.13 -7.08 9.01
CA SER A 57 5.99 -5.95 8.72
C SER A 57 5.35 -5.05 7.68
N VAL A 58 5.78 -3.79 7.61
CA VAL A 58 5.32 -2.87 6.57
C VAL A 58 5.70 -3.42 5.21
N GLU A 59 6.87 -4.04 5.11
CA GLU A 59 7.32 -4.62 3.86
C GLU A 59 6.35 -5.66 3.32
N GLU A 60 5.87 -6.52 4.20
CA GLU A 60 4.94 -7.57 3.77
C GLU A 60 3.53 -7.04 3.58
N LEU A 61 3.10 -6.16 4.48
CA LEU A 61 1.77 -5.58 4.40
C LEU A 61 1.56 -4.85 3.08
N TYR A 62 2.56 -4.11 2.64
CA TYR A 62 2.44 -3.28 1.44
C TYR A 62 3.18 -3.85 0.25
N CYS A 63 3.60 -5.11 0.31
CA CYS A 63 4.24 -5.77 -0.83
C CYS A 63 5.34 -4.88 -1.42
N LEU A 64 6.20 -4.35 -0.56
CA LEU A 64 7.15 -3.33 -0.99
C LEU A 64 8.11 -3.83 -2.05
N GLU A 65 8.49 -5.09 -2.00
CA GLU A 65 9.37 -5.65 -3.01
C GLU A 65 8.72 -5.62 -4.39
N GLU A 66 7.46 -6.06 -4.45
CA GLU A 66 6.72 -6.03 -5.71
C GLU A 66 6.49 -4.61 -6.20
N ASN A 67 6.11 -3.72 -5.28
CA ASN A 67 5.85 -2.33 -5.65
C ASN A 67 7.13 -1.64 -6.12
N LEU A 68 8.25 -1.97 -5.51
CA LEU A 68 9.52 -1.42 -5.95
C LEU A 68 9.85 -1.89 -7.35
N GLU A 69 9.65 -3.17 -7.63
CA GLU A 69 9.91 -3.72 -8.96
C GLU A 69 9.03 -3.06 -10.01
N LEU A 70 7.76 -2.86 -9.69
CA LEU A 70 6.84 -2.22 -10.63
C LEU A 70 7.24 -0.77 -10.89
N ASP A 71 7.63 -0.06 -9.84
CA ASP A 71 8.05 1.32 -9.95
C ASP A 71 9.32 1.42 -10.79
N GLU A 72 10.27 0.53 -10.56
CA GLU A 72 11.51 0.54 -11.31
C GLU A 72 11.28 0.18 -12.77
N LYS A 73 10.38 -0.74 -13.02
CA LYS A 73 10.04 -1.09 -14.40
C LYS A 73 9.47 0.10 -15.14
N GLN A 74 8.55 0.83 -14.51
CA GLN A 74 7.97 2.01 -15.10
C GLN A 74 9.03 3.08 -15.36
N TYR A 75 9.92 3.26 -14.42
CA TYR A 75 10.97 4.23 -14.56
C TYR A 75 11.90 3.88 -15.72
N ARG A 76 12.23 2.61 -15.86
CA ARG A 76 13.08 2.15 -16.98
C ARG A 76 12.40 2.38 -18.31
N GLU A 77 11.10 2.13 -18.38
CA GLU A 77 10.34 2.36 -19.62
C GLU A 77 10.34 3.82 -20.01
N LEU A 78 10.15 4.70 -19.02
CA LEU A 78 10.19 6.13 -19.27
C LEU A 78 11.58 6.59 -19.71
N GLN A 79 12.61 6.05 -19.10
CA GLN A 79 13.97 6.39 -19.48
C GLN A 79 14.31 5.92 -20.88
N THR A 80 13.83 4.74 -21.25
CA THR A 80 14.04 4.21 -22.58
C THR A 80 13.43 5.14 -23.61
N ASP A 81 12.20 5.62 -23.36
CA ASP A 81 11.53 6.53 -24.28
C ASP A 81 12.32 7.83 -24.43
N VAL A 82 12.76 8.39 -23.28
CA VAL A 82 13.55 9.62 -23.31
C VAL A 82 14.87 9.39 -24.06
N GLY A 83 15.51 8.24 -23.79
CA GLY A 83 16.75 7.94 -24.46
C GLY A 83 16.59 7.83 -25.98
N LYS A 84 15.48 7.23 -26.41
CA LYS A 84 15.21 7.14 -27.84
C LYS A 84 15.01 8.50 -28.46
N GLY A 85 14.31 9.38 -27.72
CA GLY A 85 14.07 10.71 -28.25
C GLY A 85 15.32 11.54 -28.35
N GLU A 86 16.31 11.28 -27.52
CA GLU A 86 17.55 12.04 -27.54
C GLU A 86 18.52 11.56 -28.60
N GLN A 87 18.36 10.38 -29.09
CA GLN A 87 19.24 9.83 -30.08
C GLN A 87 18.71 10.01 -31.50
#